data_719a76c4265e11309bb1c663848bd3e6
#
_entry.id   719a76c4265e11309bb1c663848bd3e6
#
_cell.length_a   1.000
_cell.length_b   1.000
_cell.length_c   1.000
_cell.angle_alpha   90.00
_cell.angle_beta   90.00
_cell.angle_gamma   90.00
#
_symmetry.space_group_name_H-M   'P 1'
#
loop_
_entity.id
_entity.type
_entity.pdbx_description
1 polymer ?
#
loop_
_entity_poly.entity_id
_entity_poly.type
_entity_poly.pdbx_seq_one_letter_code
_entity_poly.pdbx_strand_id
1 'polypeptide(L)'
;MLKQLNDTINYIEEHLLDEKVIDEAMKRVSVSELHFKNVFFFLTGMSINEYVKNRRLSEANYDLLHGKKVTDIAFKYGYQSMDGFTRAFKNWCGFLPSEISRRGEHKVFPKFNFIVKVSGGNSMECRIIEKPAFNFVGVSKRVPMQFEGVNNAIVDL
;
A
#
# COMPACT_ATOMS: atom_id res chain seq x y z
N MET A 1 3.46 -18.21 7.16
CA MET A 1 3.07 -17.38 5.98
C MET A 1 2.75 -15.95 6.37
N LEU A 2 1.75 -15.67 7.24
CA LEU A 2 1.36 -14.29 7.61
C LEU A 2 2.52 -13.44 8.15
N LYS A 3 3.29 -13.99 9.08
CA LYS A 3 4.49 -13.32 9.59
C LYS A 3 5.48 -13.00 8.46
N GLN A 4 5.74 -13.94 7.57
CA GLN A 4 6.65 -13.73 6.44
C GLN A 4 6.16 -12.63 5.49
N LEU A 5 4.84 -12.54 5.22
CA LEU A 5 4.27 -11.45 4.43
C LEU A 5 4.55 -10.09 5.07
N ASN A 6 4.28 -9.96 6.38
CA ASN A 6 4.52 -8.71 7.09
C ASN A 6 6.02 -8.39 7.20
N ASP A 7 6.86 -9.36 7.50
CA ASP A 7 8.32 -9.17 7.58
C ASP A 7 8.89 -8.73 6.22
N THR A 8 8.40 -9.33 5.12
CA THR A 8 8.81 -8.95 3.76
C THR A 8 8.37 -7.53 3.42
N ILE A 9 7.12 -7.15 3.75
CA ILE A 9 6.64 -5.79 3.54
C ILE A 9 7.45 -4.80 4.38
N ASN A 10 7.73 -5.09 5.64
CA ASN A 10 8.55 -4.23 6.49
C ASN A 10 9.93 -4.00 5.88
N TYR A 11 10.58 -5.08 5.43
CA TYR A 11 11.88 -4.98 4.76
C TYR A 11 11.83 -4.11 3.51
N ILE A 12 10.81 -4.31 2.66
CA ILE A 12 10.63 -3.49 1.45
C ILE A 12 10.45 -2.01 1.80
N GLU A 13 9.68 -1.69 2.84
CA GLU A 13 9.46 -0.29 3.25
C GLU A 13 10.74 0.37 3.78
N GLU A 14 11.54 -0.37 4.53
CA GLU A 14 12.82 0.11 5.06
C GLU A 14 13.86 0.34 3.95
N HIS A 15 13.77 -0.40 2.84
CA HIS A 15 14.71 -0.38 1.73
C HIS A 15 14.05 0.05 0.41
N LEU A 16 13.00 0.85 0.48
CA LEU A 16 12.13 1.15 -0.67
C LEU A 16 12.87 1.78 -1.86
N LEU A 17 13.98 2.48 -1.60
CA LEU A 17 14.78 3.14 -2.62
C LEU A 17 15.80 2.22 -3.28
N ASP A 18 16.08 1.05 -2.70
CA ASP A 18 17.09 0.14 -3.24
C ASP A 18 16.57 -0.50 -4.54
N GLU A 19 17.42 -0.48 -5.57
CA GLU A 19 17.05 -1.02 -6.88
C GLU A 19 16.67 -2.49 -6.83
N LYS A 20 17.39 -3.27 -6.02
CA LYS A 20 17.21 -4.73 -5.87
C LYS A 20 16.35 -5.13 -4.65
N VAL A 21 15.56 -4.20 -4.12
CA VAL A 21 14.79 -4.45 -2.88
C VAL A 21 13.94 -5.72 -2.93
N ILE A 22 13.33 -6.01 -4.08
CA ILE A 22 12.48 -7.20 -4.24
C ILE A 22 13.32 -8.47 -4.21
N ASP A 23 14.44 -8.51 -4.94
CA ASP A 23 15.32 -9.69 -4.99
C ASP A 23 15.89 -9.99 -3.60
N GLU A 24 16.32 -8.96 -2.88
CA GLU A 24 16.81 -9.11 -1.51
C GLU A 24 15.71 -9.51 -0.52
N ALA A 25 14.51 -9.00 -0.70
CA ALA A 25 13.34 -9.41 0.09
C ALA A 25 12.99 -10.88 -0.16
N MET A 26 13.06 -11.33 -1.42
CA MET A 26 12.74 -12.74 -1.78
C MET A 26 13.76 -13.74 -1.22
N LYS A 27 15.03 -13.36 -1.05
CA LYS A 27 16.04 -14.22 -0.40
C LYS A 27 15.74 -14.50 1.09
N ARG A 28 14.90 -13.68 1.72
CA ARG A 28 14.56 -13.76 3.15
C ARG A 28 13.34 -14.62 3.44
N VAL A 29 12.56 -14.99 2.43
CA VAL A 29 11.38 -15.84 2.61
C VAL A 29 11.79 -17.31 2.70
N SER A 30 11.10 -18.08 3.55
CA SER A 30 11.35 -19.51 3.76
C SER A 30 10.64 -20.43 2.79
N VAL A 31 9.91 -19.85 1.83
CA VAL A 31 9.18 -20.58 0.77
C VAL A 31 9.75 -20.18 -0.59
N SER A 32 9.40 -20.91 -1.65
CA SER A 32 9.85 -20.51 -2.98
C SER A 32 9.30 -19.12 -3.36
N GLU A 33 10.11 -18.37 -4.07
CA GLU A 33 9.75 -17.02 -4.56
C GLU A 33 8.42 -17.02 -5.31
N LEU A 34 8.23 -18.00 -6.20
CA LEU A 34 6.98 -18.15 -6.96
C LEU A 34 5.78 -18.34 -6.03
N HIS A 35 5.91 -19.20 -5.02
CA HIS A 35 4.82 -19.42 -4.06
C HIS A 35 4.50 -18.14 -3.29
N PHE A 36 5.52 -17.43 -2.82
CA PHE A 36 5.33 -16.15 -2.12
C PHE A 36 4.61 -15.13 -2.99
N LYS A 37 5.08 -14.92 -4.24
CA LYS A 37 4.48 -13.99 -5.20
C LYS A 37 3.02 -14.32 -5.51
N ASN A 38 2.69 -15.60 -5.66
CA ASN A 38 1.32 -16.05 -5.90
C ASN A 38 0.41 -15.79 -4.69
N VAL A 39 0.87 -16.09 -3.48
CA VAL A 39 0.11 -15.80 -2.25
C VAL A 39 -0.08 -14.30 -2.07
N PHE A 40 0.96 -13.50 -2.30
CA PHE A 40 0.87 -12.05 -2.24
C PHE A 40 -0.17 -11.52 -3.24
N PHE A 41 -0.09 -11.96 -4.50
CA PHE A 41 -1.05 -11.57 -5.54
C PHE A 41 -2.48 -11.98 -5.18
N PHE A 42 -2.68 -13.21 -4.71
CA PHE A 42 -4.00 -13.69 -4.30
C PHE A 42 -4.63 -12.85 -3.20
N LEU A 43 -3.82 -12.41 -2.22
CA LEU A 43 -4.30 -11.61 -1.08
C LEU A 43 -4.52 -10.13 -1.40
N THR A 44 -3.75 -9.57 -2.33
CA THR A 44 -3.71 -8.12 -2.58
C THR A 44 -4.29 -7.71 -3.93
N GLY A 45 -4.48 -8.65 -4.84
CA GLY A 45 -4.90 -8.39 -6.22
C GLY A 45 -3.81 -7.75 -7.09
N MET A 46 -2.57 -7.59 -6.59
CA MET A 46 -1.47 -6.97 -7.34
C MET A 46 -0.14 -7.70 -7.13
N SER A 47 0.79 -7.51 -8.07
CA SER A 47 2.14 -8.06 -7.94
C SER A 47 2.96 -7.27 -6.92
N ILE A 48 4.00 -7.91 -6.36
CA ILE A 48 4.92 -7.23 -5.44
C ILE A 48 5.70 -6.10 -6.12
N ASN A 49 5.98 -6.22 -7.43
CA ASN A 49 6.58 -5.16 -8.24
C ASN A 49 5.66 -3.93 -8.33
N GLU A 50 4.39 -4.18 -8.54
CA GLU A 50 3.36 -3.13 -8.58
C GLU A 50 3.18 -2.46 -7.22
N TYR A 51 3.22 -3.23 -6.14
CA TYR A 51 3.23 -2.70 -4.78
C TYR A 51 4.39 -1.73 -4.56
N VAL A 52 5.63 -2.15 -4.83
CA VAL A 52 6.83 -1.31 -4.69
C VAL A 52 6.74 -0.04 -5.54
N LYS A 53 6.28 -0.17 -6.79
CA LYS A 53 6.05 0.97 -7.69
C LYS A 53 5.05 1.97 -7.09
N ASN A 54 3.91 1.48 -6.61
CA ASN A 54 2.87 2.34 -6.02
C ASN A 54 3.34 3.02 -4.73
N ARG A 55 4.11 2.32 -3.89
CA ARG A 55 4.73 2.90 -2.70
C ARG A 55 5.72 4.00 -3.04
N ARG A 56 6.62 3.75 -4.02
CA ARG A 56 7.57 4.76 -4.51
C ARG A 56 6.87 6.00 -5.05
N LEU A 57 5.79 5.83 -5.83
CA LEU A 57 5.00 6.97 -6.34
C LEU A 57 4.28 7.74 -5.24
N SER A 58 3.80 7.04 -4.20
CA SER A 58 3.20 7.66 -3.02
C SER A 58 4.21 8.51 -2.24
N GLU A 59 5.40 7.98 -2.00
CA GLU A 59 6.49 8.73 -1.34
C GLU A 59 6.99 9.90 -2.21
N ALA A 60 7.06 9.69 -3.53
CA ALA A 60 7.38 10.76 -4.48
C ALA A 60 6.35 11.89 -4.44
N ASN A 61 5.06 11.56 -4.32
CA ASN A 61 4.01 12.57 -4.17
C ASN A 61 4.19 13.39 -2.88
N TYR A 62 4.52 12.72 -1.78
CA TYR A 62 4.84 13.40 -0.52
C TYR A 62 6.03 14.35 -0.66
N ASP A 63 7.11 13.93 -1.31
CA ASP A 63 8.28 14.76 -1.57
C ASP A 63 7.96 15.97 -2.46
N LEU A 64 7.10 15.79 -3.50
CA LEU A 64 6.64 16.88 -4.38
C LEU A 64 5.83 17.93 -3.62
N LEU A 65 4.95 17.51 -2.72
CA LEU A 65 4.18 18.42 -1.86
C LEU A 65 5.07 19.27 -0.96
N HIS A 66 6.23 18.72 -0.55
CA HIS A 66 7.24 19.43 0.26
C HIS A 66 8.22 20.25 -0.59
N GLY A 67 7.91 20.48 -1.87
CA GLY A 67 8.65 21.39 -2.75
C GLY A 67 9.97 20.85 -3.28
N LYS A 68 10.21 19.54 -3.19
CA LYS A 68 11.41 18.95 -3.81
C LYS A 68 11.30 18.99 -5.34
N LYS A 69 12.45 19.13 -6.00
CA LYS A 69 12.51 19.23 -7.46
C LYS A 69 12.11 17.90 -8.13
N VAL A 70 11.29 17.99 -9.16
CA VAL A 70 10.81 16.82 -9.92
C VAL A 70 11.95 15.97 -10.46
N THR A 71 13.04 16.61 -10.93
CA THR A 71 14.25 15.92 -11.43
C THR A 71 14.87 15.04 -10.35
N ASP A 72 15.08 15.58 -9.17
CA ASP A 72 15.75 14.89 -8.07
C ASP A 72 14.89 13.71 -7.58
N ILE A 73 13.57 13.91 -7.56
CA ILE A 73 12.60 12.87 -7.18
C ILE A 73 12.59 11.74 -8.20
N ALA A 74 12.60 12.03 -9.50
CA ALA A 74 12.60 11.00 -10.52
C ALA A 74 13.77 10.02 -10.33
N PHE A 75 14.99 10.53 -10.18
CA PHE A 75 16.18 9.69 -9.98
C PHE A 75 16.18 9.03 -8.59
N LYS A 76 15.76 9.74 -7.53
CA LYS A 76 15.65 9.19 -6.18
C LYS A 76 14.80 7.93 -6.12
N TYR A 77 13.69 7.90 -6.87
CA TYR A 77 12.75 6.76 -6.88
C TYR A 77 13.04 5.74 -8.00
N GLY A 78 14.25 5.78 -8.58
CA GLY A 78 14.76 4.74 -9.48
C GLY A 78 14.31 4.87 -10.93
N TYR A 79 13.85 6.03 -11.36
CA TYR A 79 13.51 6.26 -12.77
C TYR A 79 14.74 6.70 -13.55
N GLN A 80 14.94 6.10 -14.73
CA GLN A 80 16.09 6.39 -15.60
C GLN A 80 15.92 7.70 -16.39
N SER A 81 14.71 8.25 -16.43
CA SER A 81 14.40 9.50 -17.14
C SER A 81 13.23 10.23 -16.52
N MET A 82 13.22 11.55 -16.71
CA MET A 82 12.12 12.42 -16.32
C MET A 82 10.80 12.05 -17.00
N ASP A 83 10.86 11.69 -18.29
CA ASP A 83 9.67 11.33 -19.07
C ASP A 83 9.04 10.04 -18.54
N GLY A 84 9.88 9.05 -18.21
CA GLY A 84 9.44 7.80 -17.60
C GLY A 84 8.73 8.03 -16.28
N PHE A 85 9.34 8.84 -15.40
CA PHE A 85 8.73 9.24 -14.14
C PHE A 85 7.42 9.99 -14.34
N THR A 86 7.43 11.04 -15.17
CA THR A 86 6.26 11.89 -15.40
C THR A 86 5.07 11.08 -15.92
N ARG A 87 5.31 10.16 -16.84
CA ARG A 87 4.28 9.27 -17.39
C ARG A 87 3.73 8.31 -16.32
N ALA A 88 4.61 7.66 -15.58
CA ALA A 88 4.23 6.75 -14.51
C ALA A 88 3.46 7.47 -13.40
N PHE A 89 3.92 8.64 -13.00
CA PHE A 89 3.29 9.45 -11.96
C PHE A 89 1.91 9.97 -12.39
N LYS A 90 1.81 10.50 -13.61
CA LYS A 90 0.52 10.96 -14.17
C LYS A 90 -0.50 9.82 -14.26
N ASN A 91 -0.09 8.65 -14.72
CA ASN A 91 -0.98 7.48 -14.79
C ASN A 91 -1.44 7.04 -13.39
N TRP A 92 -0.59 7.18 -12.39
CA TRP A 92 -0.92 6.81 -11.03
C TRP A 92 -1.73 7.87 -10.29
N CYS A 93 -1.33 9.14 -10.37
CA CYS A 93 -1.92 10.26 -9.62
C CYS A 93 -3.07 10.94 -10.37
N GLY A 94 -3.03 10.93 -11.71
CA GLY A 94 -3.95 11.70 -12.57
C GLY A 94 -3.41 13.07 -12.98
N PHE A 95 -2.38 13.59 -12.29
CA PHE A 95 -1.79 14.92 -12.50
C PHE A 95 -0.31 14.84 -12.83
N LEU A 96 0.24 15.88 -13.42
CA LEU A 96 1.67 16.00 -13.66
C LEU A 96 2.42 16.25 -12.34
N PRO A 97 3.66 15.70 -12.17
CA PRO A 97 4.47 15.97 -10.99
C PRO A 97 4.66 17.46 -10.69
N SER A 98 4.83 18.26 -11.73
CA SER A 98 5.02 19.73 -11.62
C SER A 98 3.79 20.48 -11.11
N GLU A 99 2.61 19.88 -11.15
CA GLU A 99 1.36 20.50 -10.70
C GLU A 99 1.07 20.25 -9.23
N ILE A 100 1.68 19.20 -8.64
CA ILE A 100 1.34 18.70 -7.31
C ILE A 100 1.53 19.76 -6.23
N SER A 101 2.68 20.42 -6.20
CA SER A 101 2.99 21.45 -5.20
C SER A 101 1.98 22.60 -5.23
N ARG A 102 1.51 23.00 -6.42
CA ARG A 102 0.53 24.07 -6.58
C ARG A 102 -0.90 23.64 -6.25
N ARG A 103 -1.25 22.38 -6.59
CA ARG A 103 -2.60 21.84 -6.35
C ARG A 103 -2.84 21.41 -4.92
N GLY A 104 -1.77 21.04 -4.19
CA GLY A 104 -1.89 20.43 -2.87
C GLY A 104 -2.52 19.02 -2.89
N GLU A 105 -2.57 18.38 -4.06
CA GLU A 105 -3.18 17.06 -4.22
C GLU A 105 -2.31 15.99 -3.55
N HIS A 106 -2.91 15.26 -2.62
CA HIS A 106 -2.23 14.21 -1.87
C HIS A 106 -2.87 12.85 -2.12
N LYS A 107 -2.30 12.09 -3.05
CA LYS A 107 -2.64 10.67 -3.22
C LYS A 107 -1.70 9.82 -2.40
N VAL A 108 -2.26 8.96 -1.55
CA VAL A 108 -1.51 8.03 -0.72
C VAL A 108 -1.83 6.61 -1.15
N PHE A 109 -0.78 5.80 -1.31
CA PHE A 109 -0.89 4.36 -1.38
C PHE A 109 -0.29 3.79 -0.07
N PRO A 110 -1.13 3.29 0.86
CA PRO A 110 -0.67 2.91 2.18
C PRO A 110 0.16 1.62 2.14
N LYS A 111 1.02 1.46 3.14
CA LYS A 111 1.71 0.20 3.41
C LYS A 111 0.70 -0.89 3.76
N PHE A 112 0.87 -2.08 3.19
CA PHE A 112 0.07 -3.23 3.56
C PHE A 112 0.45 -3.77 4.95
N ASN A 113 -0.59 -4.21 5.66
CA ASN A 113 -0.46 -4.94 6.92
C ASN A 113 -1.43 -6.12 6.90
N PHE A 114 -0.89 -7.33 6.86
CA PHE A 114 -1.68 -8.54 6.78
C PHE A 114 -2.12 -8.98 8.17
N ILE A 115 -3.45 -9.02 8.38
CA ILE A 115 -4.08 -9.43 9.62
C ILE A 115 -5.07 -10.55 9.29
N VAL A 116 -5.04 -11.65 10.04
CA VAL A 116 -6.04 -12.70 9.95
C VAL A 116 -7.06 -12.50 11.05
N LYS A 117 -8.32 -12.37 10.68
CA LYS A 117 -9.46 -12.47 11.60
C LYS A 117 -10.08 -13.86 11.45
N VAL A 118 -10.10 -14.62 12.53
CA VAL A 118 -10.79 -15.91 12.57
C VAL A 118 -12.12 -15.67 13.25
N SER A 119 -13.21 -15.93 12.53
CA SER A 119 -14.58 -15.89 13.06
C SER A 119 -15.17 -17.29 13.04
N GLY A 120 -15.83 -17.68 14.14
CA GLY A 120 -16.42 -19.01 14.31
C GLY A 120 -15.59 -19.87 15.27
N GLY A 121 -16.26 -20.47 16.21
CA GLY A 121 -15.69 -21.30 17.29
C GLY A 121 -16.39 -21.00 18.62
N ASN A 122 -16.43 -21.98 19.51
CA ASN A 122 -17.18 -21.91 20.78
C ASN A 122 -16.50 -21.08 21.89
N SER A 123 -15.41 -20.38 21.61
CA SER A 123 -14.77 -19.48 22.56
C SER A 123 -14.32 -18.21 21.87
N MET A 124 -14.94 -17.09 22.20
CA MET A 124 -14.44 -15.76 21.84
C MET A 124 -13.50 -15.28 22.95
N GLU A 125 -12.20 -15.30 22.71
CA GLU A 125 -11.27 -14.47 23.49
C GLU A 125 -11.26 -13.07 22.88
N CYS A 126 -11.98 -12.15 23.50
CA CYS A 126 -11.92 -10.74 23.14
C CYS A 126 -10.67 -10.12 23.77
N ARG A 127 -9.71 -9.69 22.94
CA ARG A 127 -8.57 -8.89 23.41
C ARG A 127 -8.84 -7.42 23.14
N ILE A 128 -8.99 -6.65 24.19
CA ILE A 128 -9.07 -5.18 24.10
C ILE A 128 -7.63 -4.67 24.00
N ILE A 129 -7.32 -3.96 22.93
CA ILE A 129 -6.03 -3.29 22.75
C ILE A 129 -6.28 -1.79 22.80
N GLU A 130 -5.73 -1.12 23.79
CA GLU A 130 -5.66 0.34 23.80
C GLU A 130 -4.61 0.81 22.78
N LYS A 131 -5.05 1.70 21.89
CA LYS A 131 -4.16 2.37 20.94
C LYS A 131 -4.16 3.87 21.26
N PRO A 132 -3.03 4.57 21.05
CA PRO A 132 -3.02 6.03 21.13
C PRO A 132 -4.03 6.61 20.12
N ALA A 133 -4.50 7.81 20.41
CA ALA A 133 -5.47 8.50 19.56
C ALA A 133 -4.99 8.55 18.11
N PHE A 134 -5.85 8.19 17.17
CA PHE A 134 -5.58 8.25 15.74
C PHE A 134 -6.77 8.85 15.00
N ASN A 135 -6.49 9.49 13.88
CA ASN A 135 -7.52 10.12 13.06
C ASN A 135 -8.03 9.13 12.02
N PHE A 136 -9.37 8.97 11.96
CA PHE A 136 -10.03 8.29 10.87
C PHE A 136 -10.34 9.28 9.75
N VAL A 137 -9.85 8.99 8.55
CA VAL A 137 -10.28 9.67 7.33
C VAL A 137 -10.93 8.62 6.45
N GLY A 138 -12.19 8.78 6.14
CA GLY A 138 -12.95 7.82 5.34
C GLY A 138 -14.17 8.44 4.68
N VAL A 139 -14.70 7.76 3.67
CA VAL A 139 -15.96 8.11 3.01
C VAL A 139 -17.10 7.46 3.76
N SER A 140 -18.08 8.23 4.20
CA SER A 140 -19.29 7.71 4.84
C SER A 140 -20.41 7.52 3.82
N LYS A 141 -21.07 6.37 3.85
CA LYS A 141 -22.27 6.08 3.06
C LYS A 141 -23.40 5.71 4.00
N ARG A 142 -24.56 6.37 3.89
CA ARG A 142 -25.77 5.96 4.59
C ARG A 142 -26.36 4.75 3.87
N VAL A 143 -26.49 3.63 4.57
CA VAL A 143 -27.22 2.44 4.11
C VAL A 143 -28.47 2.27 4.95
N PRO A 144 -29.64 1.94 4.35
CA PRO A 144 -30.85 1.65 5.12
C PRO A 144 -30.63 0.38 5.93
N MET A 145 -30.96 0.42 7.22
CA MET A 145 -31.01 -0.79 8.04
C MET A 145 -32.21 -1.63 7.61
N GLN A 146 -31.95 -2.82 7.10
CA GLN A 146 -33.00 -3.83 6.93
C GLN A 146 -32.95 -4.81 8.10
N PHE A 147 -34.08 -5.00 8.77
CA PHE A 147 -34.21 -5.84 9.96
C PHE A 147 -34.44 -7.34 9.65
N GLU A 148 -34.48 -7.74 8.40
CA GLU A 148 -34.65 -9.14 7.99
C GLU A 148 -33.37 -9.69 7.40
N GLY A 149 -32.67 -10.53 8.17
CA GLY A 149 -31.48 -11.26 7.71
C GLY A 149 -30.16 -10.51 7.83
N VAL A 150 -29.10 -11.19 7.47
CA VAL A 150 -27.74 -10.64 7.43
C VAL A 150 -27.70 -9.46 6.48
N ASN A 151 -27.28 -8.31 6.95
CA ASN A 151 -27.17 -7.10 6.16
C ASN A 151 -26.02 -7.23 5.16
N ASN A 152 -26.29 -7.73 3.96
CA ASN A 152 -25.31 -7.92 2.90
C ASN A 152 -24.67 -6.61 2.41
N ALA A 153 -25.25 -5.44 2.74
CA ALA A 153 -24.68 -4.15 2.37
C ALA A 153 -23.37 -3.80 3.10
N ILE A 154 -23.00 -4.58 4.13
CA ILE A 154 -21.74 -4.42 4.87
C ILE A 154 -20.61 -5.30 4.28
N VAL A 155 -20.98 -6.27 3.45
CA VAL A 155 -20.02 -7.23 2.87
C VAL A 155 -19.35 -6.66 1.60
N ASP A 156 -19.97 -5.69 0.94
CA ASP A 156 -19.55 -5.09 -0.33
C ASP A 156 -18.77 -3.76 -0.15
N LEU A 157 -18.32 -3.46 1.07
CA LEU A 157 -17.44 -2.36 1.44
C LEU A 157 -16.06 -2.94 1.76
#